data_e8dbf0641affa784eef292ef249d8e9d
#
_entry.id   e8dbf0641affa784eef292ef249d8e9d
#
_cell.length_a   1.000
_cell.length_b   1.000
_cell.length_c   1.000
_cell.angle_alpha   90.00
_cell.angle_beta   90.00
_cell.angle_gamma   90.00
#
_symmetry.space_group_name_H-M   'P 1'
#
loop_
_entity.id
_entity.type
_entity.pdbx_description
1 polymer ?
#
loop_
_entity_poly.entity_id
_entity_poly.type
_entity_poly.pdbx_seq_one_letter_code
_entity_poly.pdbx_strand_id
1 'polypeptide(L)'
;MLVSRKRLLSLLLLLCAASVTAAPSAGPIVYSSIVDPNFGVLQGGPAGRDFILTTAGMIGGANASDYLYGASPGMVNIVADNKSSIDILATNLTANGGVTIVNVTCKYGNGPDMDCDQGFTAQGKKGIGQDMYIGLEIQTTQVHGEGDTAAPTFDIVINYL
;
A
#
# COMPACT_ATOMS: atom_id res chain seq x y z
N MET A 1 -31.72 -80.87 23.34
CA MET A 1 -32.25 -79.55 23.68
C MET A 1 -31.13 -78.54 23.50
N LEU A 2 -31.07 -77.87 22.32
CA LEU A 2 -29.96 -76.97 21.95
C LEU A 2 -30.40 -75.52 22.21
N VAL A 3 -29.71 -74.81 23.11
CA VAL A 3 -29.99 -73.39 23.37
C VAL A 3 -28.98 -72.59 22.55
N SER A 4 -29.48 -71.94 21.49
CA SER A 4 -28.72 -71.02 20.65
C SER A 4 -28.54 -69.65 21.33
N ARG A 5 -27.30 -69.29 21.65
CA ARG A 5 -26.96 -67.94 22.16
C ARG A 5 -26.69 -67.02 20.96
N LYS A 6 -27.64 -66.14 20.63
CA LYS A 6 -27.42 -65.03 19.71
C LYS A 6 -26.60 -63.96 20.42
N ARG A 7 -25.36 -63.69 19.94
CA ARG A 7 -24.55 -62.56 20.35
C ARG A 7 -25.03 -61.32 19.61
N LEU A 8 -25.56 -60.39 20.34
CA LEU A 8 -25.87 -59.04 19.87
C LEU A 8 -24.57 -58.23 19.79
N LEU A 9 -24.08 -58.01 18.57
CA LEU A 9 -22.92 -57.15 18.36
C LEU A 9 -23.45 -55.68 18.32
N SER A 10 -23.25 -54.97 19.40
CA SER A 10 -23.61 -53.53 19.49
C SER A 10 -22.51 -52.73 18.81
N LEU A 11 -22.77 -52.24 17.58
CA LEU A 11 -21.87 -51.37 16.82
C LEU A 11 -22.05 -49.93 17.37
N LEU A 12 -21.14 -49.51 18.24
CA LEU A 12 -21.07 -48.16 18.74
C LEU A 12 -20.47 -47.25 17.64
N LEU A 13 -21.33 -46.57 16.86
CA LEU A 13 -20.92 -45.54 15.90
C LEU A 13 -20.46 -44.31 16.71
N LEU A 14 -19.16 -44.11 16.83
CA LEU A 14 -18.59 -42.89 17.39
C LEU A 14 -18.67 -41.78 16.29
N LEU A 15 -19.69 -40.92 16.36
CA LEU A 15 -19.79 -39.72 15.53
C LEU A 15 -18.74 -38.71 16.04
N CYS A 16 -17.56 -38.67 15.40
CA CYS A 16 -16.64 -37.53 15.56
C CYS A 16 -17.27 -36.32 14.86
N ALA A 17 -17.97 -35.48 15.61
CA ALA A 17 -18.35 -34.15 15.16
C ALA A 17 -17.07 -33.30 15.08
N ALA A 18 -16.49 -33.21 13.88
CA ALA A 18 -15.44 -32.20 13.61
C ALA A 18 -16.14 -30.82 13.62
N SER A 19 -15.98 -30.11 14.72
CA SER A 19 -16.34 -28.69 14.78
C SER A 19 -15.38 -27.92 13.89
N VAL A 20 -15.83 -27.60 12.67
CA VAL A 20 -15.13 -26.63 11.80
C VAL A 20 -15.31 -25.27 12.45
N THR A 21 -14.35 -24.86 13.25
CA THR A 21 -14.27 -23.46 13.68
C THR A 21 -13.92 -22.65 12.44
N ALA A 22 -14.91 -21.94 11.86
CA ALA A 22 -14.64 -20.94 10.85
C ALA A 22 -13.57 -19.98 11.40
N ALA A 23 -12.48 -19.83 10.69
CA ALA A 23 -11.50 -18.80 11.01
C ALA A 23 -12.23 -17.44 11.05
N PRO A 24 -11.99 -16.60 12.06
CA PRO A 24 -12.58 -15.27 12.09
C PRO A 24 -12.21 -14.55 10.79
N SER A 25 -13.22 -14.12 10.02
CA SER A 25 -12.98 -13.31 8.82
C SER A 25 -12.32 -12.00 9.25
N ALA A 26 -11.24 -11.62 8.60
CA ALA A 26 -10.64 -10.31 8.79
C ALA A 26 -11.68 -9.22 8.51
N GLY A 27 -11.71 -8.18 9.34
CA GLY A 27 -12.57 -7.02 9.11
C GLY A 27 -12.14 -6.25 7.87
N PRO A 28 -12.95 -5.30 7.39
CA PRO A 28 -12.58 -4.51 6.20
C PRO A 28 -11.32 -3.66 6.47
N ILE A 29 -10.48 -3.50 5.44
CA ILE A 29 -9.44 -2.49 5.46
C ILE A 29 -10.11 -1.14 5.18
N VAL A 30 -9.87 -0.15 6.02
CA VAL A 30 -10.45 1.20 5.91
C VAL A 30 -9.34 2.21 5.72
N TYR A 31 -9.51 3.11 4.76
CA TYR A 31 -8.61 4.23 4.50
C TYR A 31 -9.23 5.53 5.01
N SER A 32 -8.43 6.37 5.62
CA SER A 32 -8.83 7.70 6.06
C SER A 32 -7.67 8.68 5.93
N SER A 33 -7.95 9.98 6.05
CA SER A 33 -6.94 11.05 6.01
C SER A 33 -6.04 10.95 4.78
N ILE A 34 -6.64 10.83 3.58
CA ILE A 34 -5.89 10.73 2.33
C ILE A 34 -5.39 12.13 1.95
N VAL A 35 -4.07 12.24 1.77
CA VAL A 35 -3.38 13.43 1.25
C VAL A 35 -2.51 12.98 0.08
N ASP A 36 -2.70 13.61 -1.08
CA ASP A 36 -1.90 13.32 -2.25
C ASP A 36 -0.47 13.87 -2.11
N PRO A 37 0.55 13.15 -2.62
CA PRO A 37 1.91 13.67 -2.68
C PRO A 37 1.97 14.88 -3.62
N ASN A 38 2.70 15.91 -3.21
CA ASN A 38 2.81 17.15 -3.95
C ASN A 38 4.28 17.58 -4.05
N PHE A 39 4.78 17.72 -5.28
CA PHE A 39 6.13 18.23 -5.51
C PHE A 39 6.25 19.76 -5.30
N GLY A 40 5.12 20.46 -5.15
CA GLY A 40 5.13 21.91 -5.07
C GLY A 40 5.49 22.56 -6.40
N VAL A 41 6.30 23.60 -6.33
CA VAL A 41 6.72 24.39 -7.51
C VAL A 41 8.14 24.01 -7.90
N LEU A 42 8.31 23.55 -9.14
CA LEU A 42 9.58 23.25 -9.76
C LEU A 42 9.89 24.29 -10.84
N GLN A 43 11.15 24.61 -11.03
CA GLN A 43 11.58 25.47 -12.15
C GLN A 43 11.37 24.74 -13.46
N GLY A 44 10.80 25.40 -14.47
CA GLY A 44 10.67 24.88 -15.83
C GLY A 44 12.03 24.54 -16.45
N GLY A 45 12.04 23.64 -17.43
CA GLY A 45 13.29 23.24 -18.06
C GLY A 45 13.14 22.11 -19.08
N PRO A 46 14.24 21.53 -19.57
CA PRO A 46 14.25 20.50 -20.58
C PRO A 46 13.62 19.19 -20.09
N ALA A 47 13.31 18.29 -21.03
CA ALA A 47 12.96 16.90 -20.74
C ALA A 47 14.14 16.14 -20.09
N GLY A 48 13.83 15.02 -19.40
CA GLY A 48 14.81 14.15 -18.79
C GLY A 48 15.29 14.61 -17.41
N ARG A 49 14.56 15.51 -16.74
CA ARG A 49 14.88 15.95 -15.38
C ARG A 49 14.24 15.02 -14.37
N ASP A 50 15.00 14.65 -13.34
CA ASP A 50 14.58 13.74 -12.29
C ASP A 50 14.40 14.47 -10.96
N PHE A 51 13.27 14.23 -10.29
CA PHE A 51 12.96 14.75 -8.97
C PHE A 51 12.48 13.62 -8.08
N ILE A 52 12.95 13.60 -6.84
CA ILE A 52 12.54 12.63 -5.81
C ILE A 52 11.88 13.39 -4.67
N LEU A 53 10.60 13.12 -4.41
CA LEU A 53 9.91 13.51 -3.19
C LEU A 53 10.04 12.37 -2.20
N THR A 54 10.74 12.58 -1.10
CA THR A 54 10.89 11.56 -0.06
C THR A 54 9.63 11.44 0.80
N THR A 55 9.48 10.33 1.52
CA THR A 55 8.40 10.14 2.52
C THR A 55 8.47 11.13 3.69
N ALA A 56 9.56 11.85 3.85
CA ALA A 56 9.74 12.95 4.81
C ALA A 56 9.41 14.34 4.21
N GLY A 57 9.00 14.41 2.93
CA GLY A 57 8.63 15.67 2.26
C GLY A 57 9.81 16.49 1.75
N MET A 58 10.99 15.93 1.67
CA MET A 58 12.16 16.59 1.10
C MET A 58 12.28 16.30 -0.39
N ILE A 59 12.74 17.27 -1.15
CA ILE A 59 13.07 17.08 -2.57
C ILE A 59 14.52 16.70 -2.74
N GLY A 60 14.75 15.62 -3.48
CA GLY A 60 16.03 15.09 -3.92
C GLY A 60 16.05 14.84 -5.43
N GLY A 61 17.02 14.04 -5.88
CA GLY A 61 17.24 13.73 -7.29
C GLY A 61 18.30 14.60 -7.95
N ALA A 62 18.63 14.29 -9.20
CA ALA A 62 19.67 15.00 -9.95
C ALA A 62 19.35 16.49 -10.15
N ASN A 63 18.07 16.84 -10.18
CA ASN A 63 17.60 18.21 -10.43
C ASN A 63 16.97 18.87 -9.19
N ALA A 64 17.30 18.42 -7.98
CA ALA A 64 16.76 18.98 -6.74
C ALA A 64 17.01 20.49 -6.57
N SER A 65 18.05 21.05 -7.20
CA SER A 65 18.33 22.50 -7.21
C SER A 65 17.25 23.32 -7.91
N ASP A 66 16.41 22.70 -8.73
CA ASP A 66 15.35 23.36 -9.49
C ASP A 66 14.02 23.35 -8.75
N TYR A 67 13.99 22.82 -7.52
CA TYR A 67 12.86 22.92 -6.62
C TYR A 67 12.79 24.31 -5.97
N LEU A 68 11.61 24.89 -5.93
CA LEU A 68 11.41 26.21 -5.35
C LEU A 68 10.74 26.14 -3.98
N TYR A 69 9.54 25.54 -3.86
CA TYR A 69 8.80 25.45 -2.59
C TYR A 69 7.54 24.58 -2.69
N GLY A 70 6.96 24.26 -1.56
CA GLY A 70 5.61 23.70 -1.45
C GLY A 70 5.51 22.17 -1.53
N ALA A 71 6.63 21.45 -1.49
CA ALA A 71 6.60 19.99 -1.48
C ALA A 71 5.99 19.43 -0.19
N SER A 72 5.21 18.36 -0.33
CA SER A 72 4.68 17.60 0.80
C SER A 72 4.53 16.13 0.42
N PRO A 73 4.84 15.17 1.32
CA PRO A 73 4.63 13.76 1.06
C PRO A 73 3.13 13.47 1.00
N GLY A 74 2.77 12.42 0.27
CA GLY A 74 1.46 11.82 0.40
C GLY A 74 1.30 11.16 1.77
N MET A 75 0.04 11.03 2.22
CA MET A 75 -0.27 10.33 3.47
C MET A 75 -1.61 9.62 3.35
N VAL A 76 -1.68 8.39 3.85
CA VAL A 76 -2.93 7.66 4.04
C VAL A 76 -2.90 6.95 5.39
N ASN A 77 -3.97 7.10 6.18
CA ASN A 77 -4.13 6.32 7.41
C ASN A 77 -4.85 5.01 7.06
N ILE A 78 -4.28 3.88 7.45
CA ILE A 78 -4.75 2.53 7.14
C ILE A 78 -5.18 1.85 8.43
N VAL A 79 -6.47 1.52 8.51
CA VAL A 79 -7.04 0.72 9.60
C VAL A 79 -7.26 -0.70 9.08
N ALA A 80 -6.59 -1.67 9.67
CA ALA A 80 -6.71 -3.09 9.34
C ALA A 80 -6.75 -3.90 10.62
N ASP A 81 -7.14 -5.18 10.54
CA ASP A 81 -7.16 -6.04 11.71
C ASP A 81 -5.77 -6.16 12.35
N ASN A 82 -5.76 -6.09 13.69
CA ASN A 82 -4.53 -6.10 14.46
C ASN A 82 -3.76 -7.42 14.25
N LYS A 83 -2.48 -7.31 13.90
CA LYS A 83 -1.56 -8.42 13.60
C LYS A 83 -1.89 -9.25 12.36
N SER A 84 -2.90 -8.90 11.58
CA SER A 84 -3.07 -9.50 10.26
C SER A 84 -1.98 -8.99 9.34
N SER A 85 -1.41 -9.87 8.52
CA SER A 85 -0.48 -9.45 7.47
C SER A 85 -1.27 -8.78 6.36
N ILE A 86 -0.79 -7.62 5.93
CA ILE A 86 -1.32 -6.88 4.78
C ILE A 86 -0.23 -6.74 3.74
N ASP A 87 -0.62 -6.83 2.48
CA ASP A 87 0.21 -6.53 1.32
C ASP A 87 -0.14 -5.14 0.79
N ILE A 88 0.86 -4.31 0.54
CA ILE A 88 0.72 -2.94 0.07
C ILE A 88 1.45 -2.80 -1.26
N LEU A 89 0.75 -2.35 -2.30
CA LEU A 89 1.26 -2.26 -3.66
C LEU A 89 0.79 -0.98 -4.33
N ALA A 90 1.70 -0.25 -4.98
CA ALA A 90 1.36 0.83 -5.91
C ALA A 90 1.18 0.29 -7.33
N THR A 91 0.10 0.67 -7.99
CA THR A 91 -0.26 0.19 -9.33
C THR A 91 -0.76 1.33 -10.22
N ASN A 92 -1.01 1.03 -11.49
CA ASN A 92 -1.63 1.98 -12.44
C ASN A 92 -0.90 3.32 -12.53
N LEU A 93 0.45 3.30 -12.52
CA LEU A 93 1.27 4.50 -12.65
C LEU A 93 1.01 5.11 -14.03
N THR A 94 0.41 6.29 -14.06
CA THR A 94 -0.02 6.96 -15.29
C THR A 94 0.67 8.30 -15.45
N ALA A 95 1.31 8.51 -16.58
CA ALA A 95 1.91 9.79 -16.94
C ALA A 95 0.85 10.85 -17.26
N ASN A 96 1.12 12.09 -16.88
CA ASN A 96 0.27 13.23 -17.22
C ASN A 96 1.10 14.50 -17.38
N GLY A 97 0.69 15.38 -18.28
CA GLY A 97 1.33 16.69 -18.48
C GLY A 97 2.82 16.62 -18.76
N GLY A 98 3.32 15.57 -19.41
CA GLY A 98 4.75 15.41 -19.69
C GLY A 98 5.59 15.03 -18.46
N VAL A 99 4.96 14.48 -17.41
CA VAL A 99 5.63 13.92 -16.24
C VAL A 99 5.22 12.47 -16.07
N THR A 100 6.19 11.60 -15.86
CA THR A 100 5.98 10.17 -15.56
C THR A 100 6.44 9.84 -14.15
N ILE A 101 5.75 8.93 -13.49
CA ILE A 101 6.20 8.35 -12.21
C ILE A 101 7.17 7.22 -12.54
N VAL A 102 8.36 7.27 -11.95
CA VAL A 102 9.44 6.28 -12.12
C VAL A 102 9.38 5.27 -10.98
N ASN A 103 9.14 5.76 -9.75
CA ASN A 103 9.07 4.92 -8.55
C ASN A 103 8.10 5.52 -7.52
N VAL A 104 7.47 4.65 -6.72
CA VAL A 104 6.65 5.01 -5.56
C VAL A 104 7.26 4.42 -4.31
N THR A 105 7.68 5.29 -3.39
CA THR A 105 8.27 4.88 -2.10
C THR A 105 7.24 5.05 -1.00
N CYS A 106 7.06 4.04 -0.15
CA CYS A 106 6.14 4.08 0.99
C CYS A 106 6.88 3.83 2.31
N LYS A 107 6.40 4.50 3.35
CA LYS A 107 6.84 4.29 4.73
C LYS A 107 5.64 4.03 5.62
N TYR A 108 5.44 2.79 6.02
CA TYR A 108 4.34 2.39 6.91
C TYR A 108 4.77 2.53 8.37
N GLY A 109 4.16 3.47 9.08
CA GLY A 109 4.48 3.78 10.47
C GLY A 109 5.93 4.22 10.68
N ASN A 110 6.61 3.56 11.61
CA ASN A 110 8.03 3.77 11.90
C ASN A 110 8.95 2.79 11.14
N GLY A 111 8.43 2.06 10.16
CA GLY A 111 9.20 1.15 9.32
C GLY A 111 10.20 1.88 8.42
N PRO A 112 11.02 1.14 7.69
CA PRO A 112 11.88 1.70 6.65
C PRO A 112 11.05 2.20 5.46
N ASP A 113 11.68 2.99 4.60
CA ASP A 113 11.18 3.27 3.27
C ASP A 113 11.26 2.00 2.42
N MET A 114 10.16 1.70 1.69
CA MET A 114 10.01 0.51 0.86
C MET A 114 9.55 0.92 -0.54
N ASP A 115 9.96 0.17 -1.57
CA ASP A 115 9.47 0.37 -2.93
C ASP A 115 8.04 -0.18 -3.04
N CYS A 116 7.06 0.72 -3.12
CA CYS A 116 5.65 0.35 -3.21
C CYS A 116 5.26 -0.28 -4.56
N ASP A 117 5.93 0.06 -5.64
CA ASP A 117 5.70 -0.52 -6.96
C ASP A 117 6.13 -1.99 -7.06
N GLN A 118 7.00 -2.45 -6.17
CA GLN A 118 7.37 -3.87 -6.00
C GLN A 118 6.46 -4.59 -5.01
N GLY A 119 5.69 -3.85 -4.22
CA GLY A 119 4.87 -4.38 -3.13
C GLY A 119 5.69 -4.77 -1.90
N PHE A 120 5.10 -4.65 -0.74
CA PHE A 120 5.71 -5.09 0.52
C PHE A 120 4.65 -5.51 1.54
N THR A 121 5.07 -6.37 2.48
CA THR A 121 4.20 -6.86 3.55
C THR A 121 4.39 -6.05 4.83
N ALA A 122 3.28 -5.69 5.47
CA ALA A 122 3.24 -4.99 6.75
C ALA A 122 2.27 -5.66 7.73
N GLN A 123 2.28 -5.21 8.99
CA GLN A 123 1.34 -5.68 10.00
C GLN A 123 0.20 -4.67 10.15
N GLY A 124 -1.03 -5.14 9.95
CA GLY A 124 -2.23 -4.34 10.15
C GLY A 124 -2.34 -3.79 11.58
N LYS A 125 -2.95 -2.61 11.71
CA LYS A 125 -3.20 -1.95 12.99
C LYS A 125 -4.67 -1.56 13.10
N LYS A 126 -5.32 -2.01 14.18
CA LYS A 126 -6.72 -1.75 14.48
C LYS A 126 -6.89 -0.44 15.25
N GLY A 127 -8.10 0.07 15.27
CA GLY A 127 -8.47 1.27 16.03
C GLY A 127 -8.11 2.54 15.30
N ILE A 128 -7.12 3.28 15.76
CA ILE A 128 -6.69 4.54 15.12
C ILE A 128 -5.94 4.34 13.81
N GLY A 129 -5.64 3.07 13.45
CA GLY A 129 -4.87 2.75 12.24
C GLY A 129 -3.38 3.06 12.35
N GLN A 130 -2.74 3.06 11.19
CA GLN A 130 -1.33 3.40 11.02
C GLN A 130 -1.17 4.31 9.80
N ASP A 131 -0.45 5.41 9.98
CA ASP A 131 -0.12 6.29 8.87
C ASP A 131 0.92 5.64 7.97
N MET A 132 0.71 5.76 6.67
CA MET A 132 1.67 5.47 5.63
C MET A 132 1.97 6.76 4.87
N TYR A 133 3.25 7.11 4.81
CA TYR A 133 3.74 8.24 4.03
C TYR A 133 4.19 7.77 2.66
N ILE A 134 3.94 8.60 1.63
CA ILE A 134 4.19 8.27 0.23
C ILE A 134 5.13 9.31 -0.36
N GLY A 135 6.24 8.84 -0.87
CA GLY A 135 7.17 9.59 -1.71
C GLY A 135 7.08 9.13 -3.16
N LEU A 136 7.55 9.96 -4.08
CA LEU A 136 7.53 9.69 -5.52
C LEU A 136 8.87 10.04 -6.16
N GLU A 137 9.29 9.25 -7.13
CA GLU A 137 10.29 9.66 -8.10
C GLU A 137 9.59 9.93 -9.43
N ILE A 138 9.83 11.11 -9.99
CA ILE A 138 9.25 11.52 -11.27
C ILE A 138 10.32 11.94 -12.25
N GLN A 139 10.03 11.76 -13.54
CA GLN A 139 10.85 12.24 -14.65
C GLN A 139 10.02 13.08 -15.60
N THR A 140 10.58 14.22 -16.03
CA THR A 140 9.98 15.02 -17.10
C THR A 140 10.27 14.40 -18.46
N THR A 141 9.24 14.24 -19.28
CA THR A 141 9.35 13.63 -20.63
C THR A 141 9.26 14.66 -21.77
N GLN A 142 8.98 15.90 -21.42
CA GLN A 142 8.95 17.04 -22.35
C GLN A 142 9.53 18.30 -21.73
N VAL A 143 9.70 19.34 -22.53
CA VAL A 143 10.09 20.68 -22.05
C VAL A 143 8.90 21.28 -21.28
N HIS A 144 9.17 21.85 -20.12
CA HIS A 144 8.20 22.57 -19.32
C HIS A 144 8.53 24.05 -19.26
N GLY A 145 7.51 24.87 -19.48
CA GLY A 145 7.56 26.32 -19.31
C GLY A 145 7.07 26.79 -17.93
N GLU A 146 7.13 28.07 -17.70
CA GLU A 146 6.54 28.69 -16.52
C GLU A 146 5.01 28.55 -16.54
N GLY A 147 4.44 28.07 -15.46
CA GLY A 147 2.99 27.88 -15.31
C GLY A 147 2.45 26.53 -15.84
N ASP A 148 3.27 25.69 -16.42
CA ASP A 148 2.86 24.33 -16.77
C ASP A 148 2.50 23.53 -15.52
N THR A 149 1.48 22.66 -15.65
CA THR A 149 1.02 21.79 -14.57
C THR A 149 1.04 20.34 -15.02
N ALA A 150 1.38 19.45 -14.09
CA ALA A 150 1.33 18.02 -14.31
C ALA A 150 0.75 17.32 -13.07
N ALA A 151 -0.09 16.32 -13.30
CA ALA A 151 -0.71 15.52 -12.24
C ALA A 151 -0.69 14.04 -12.63
N PRO A 152 0.49 13.39 -12.66
CA PRO A 152 0.56 11.96 -12.85
C PRO A 152 -0.14 11.24 -11.69
N THR A 153 -0.75 10.09 -11.96
CA THR A 153 -1.57 9.36 -10.99
C THR A 153 -1.08 7.94 -10.77
N PHE A 154 -1.42 7.37 -9.63
CA PHE A 154 -1.22 5.97 -9.27
C PHE A 154 -2.29 5.54 -8.28
N ASP A 155 -2.48 4.23 -8.12
CA ASP A 155 -3.36 3.64 -7.13
C ASP A 155 -2.55 2.94 -6.04
N ILE A 156 -3.01 3.00 -4.78
CA ILE A 156 -2.51 2.15 -3.70
C ILE A 156 -3.52 1.06 -3.44
N VAL A 157 -3.09 -0.18 -3.58
CA VAL A 157 -3.87 -1.39 -3.32
C VAL A 157 -3.36 -2.04 -2.05
N ILE A 158 -4.26 -2.34 -1.11
CA ILE A 158 -3.93 -3.03 0.14
C ILE A 158 -4.87 -4.20 0.33
N ASN A 159 -4.30 -5.39 0.55
CA ASN A 159 -5.03 -6.63 0.75
C ASN A 159 -4.55 -7.34 2.01
N TYR A 160 -5.41 -8.18 2.61
CA TYR A 160 -4.96 -9.18 3.57
C TYR A 160 -4.26 -10.33 2.85
N LEU A 161 -3.21 -10.86 3.47
CA LEU A 161 -2.49 -12.07 3.04
C LEU A 161 -3.06 -13.33 3.69
#